data_d065c1b7946fd04449a6a428d5b918c5
#
_entry.id   d065c1b7946fd04449a6a428d5b918c5
#
_cell.length_a   1.000
_cell.length_b   1.000
_cell.length_c   1.000
_cell.angle_alpha   90.00
_cell.angle_beta   90.00
_cell.angle_gamma   90.00
#
_symmetry.space_group_name_H-M   'P 1'
#
loop_
_entity.id
_entity.type
_entity.pdbx_description
1 polymer ?
#
loop_
_entity_poly.entity_id
_entity_poly.type
_entity_poly.pdbx_seq_one_letter_code
_entity_poly.pdbx_strand_id
1 'polypeptide(L)'
;MRIIAGQFKGRKILEPTDKKTRPLKDLVKESIFNIINHSKKFDLNLKNSNVLDLFSGVGSFGLEALSREANNVIFVENYLVSLLILKKNVKNFKLEEKCKIIDADIFNDFNFKTL
;
A
#
# COMPACT_ATOMS: atom_id res chain seq x y z
N MET A 1 7.54 0.25 -11.48
CA MET A 1 6.35 0.05 -10.61
C MET A 1 5.36 1.19 -10.85
N ARG A 2 4.10 0.86 -10.97
CA ARG A 2 3.06 1.85 -11.30
C ARG A 2 1.70 1.42 -10.74
N ILE A 3 0.77 2.36 -10.70
CA ILE A 3 -0.63 2.09 -10.40
C ILE A 3 -1.28 1.42 -11.63
N ILE A 4 -1.97 0.32 -11.39
CA ILE A 4 -2.55 -0.51 -12.46
C ILE A 4 -3.95 -0.02 -12.86
N ALA A 5 -4.77 0.37 -11.88
CA ALA A 5 -6.16 0.75 -12.14
C ALA A 5 -6.62 1.87 -11.21
N GLY A 6 -7.82 2.40 -11.47
CA GLY A 6 -8.47 3.41 -10.64
C GLY A 6 -8.07 4.82 -10.97
N GLN A 7 -8.25 5.70 -10.01
CA GLN A 7 -8.07 7.15 -10.16
C GLN A 7 -6.68 7.54 -10.64
N PHE A 8 -5.65 6.82 -10.17
CA PHE A 8 -4.25 7.13 -10.47
C PHE A 8 -3.63 6.18 -11.49
N LYS A 9 -4.43 5.47 -12.27
CA LYS A 9 -3.96 4.49 -13.26
C LYS A 9 -2.81 5.06 -14.09
N GLY A 10 -1.73 4.30 -14.21
CA GLY A 10 -0.56 4.62 -15.01
C GLY A 10 0.48 5.49 -14.31
N ARG A 11 0.17 6.07 -13.16
CA ARG A 11 1.13 6.89 -12.44
C ARG A 11 2.24 6.02 -11.84
N LYS A 12 3.45 6.56 -11.93
CA LYS A 12 4.64 5.87 -11.46
C LYS A 12 4.74 5.95 -9.92
N ILE A 13 5.16 4.83 -9.33
CA ILE A 13 5.50 4.73 -7.92
C ILE A 13 7.02 4.68 -7.81
N LEU A 14 7.59 5.50 -6.96
CA LEU A 14 9.04 5.50 -6.72
C LEU A 14 9.47 4.17 -6.10
N GLU A 15 10.59 3.66 -6.57
CA GLU A 15 11.16 2.39 -6.13
C GLU A 15 12.49 2.61 -5.42
N PRO A 16 12.88 1.73 -4.51
CA PRO A 16 14.20 1.78 -3.92
C PRO A 16 15.27 1.38 -4.95
N THR A 17 16.45 1.95 -4.79
CA THR A 17 17.62 1.59 -5.62
C THR A 17 18.45 0.47 -5.01
N ASP A 18 18.18 0.10 -3.77
CA ASP A 18 18.89 -0.98 -3.09
C ASP A 18 18.32 -2.36 -3.45
N LYS A 19 19.09 -3.41 -3.14
CA LYS A 19 18.70 -4.79 -3.43
C LYS A 19 17.90 -5.45 -2.29
N LYS A 20 17.76 -4.78 -1.15
CA LYS A 20 17.09 -5.34 0.03
C LYS A 20 15.59 -5.24 -0.05
N THR A 21 15.08 -4.19 -0.69
CA THR A 21 13.65 -3.99 -0.87
C THR A 21 13.21 -4.68 -2.16
N ARG A 22 12.25 -5.58 -2.04
CA ARG A 22 11.68 -6.26 -3.20
C ARG A 22 10.29 -5.71 -3.46
N PRO A 23 10.13 -4.91 -4.51
CA PRO A 23 8.81 -4.39 -4.86
C PRO A 23 7.88 -5.49 -5.32
N LEU A 24 6.59 -5.33 -5.03
CA LEU A 24 5.56 -6.20 -5.55
C LEU A 24 5.44 -5.97 -7.05
N LYS A 25 5.64 -7.02 -7.84
CA LYS A 25 5.56 -6.91 -9.30
C LYS A 25 4.14 -6.54 -9.73
N ASP A 26 4.01 -5.74 -10.79
CA ASP A 26 2.73 -5.27 -11.30
C ASP A 26 1.77 -6.42 -11.59
N LEU A 27 2.25 -7.50 -12.20
CA LEU A 27 1.42 -8.66 -12.53
C LEU A 27 0.86 -9.34 -11.27
N VAL A 28 1.69 -9.48 -10.23
CA VAL A 28 1.26 -10.09 -8.96
C VAL A 28 0.25 -9.18 -8.27
N LYS A 29 0.51 -7.89 -8.24
CA LYS A 29 -0.41 -6.89 -7.66
C LYS A 29 -1.77 -6.93 -8.36
N GLU A 30 -1.79 -6.93 -9.68
CA GLU A 30 -3.02 -7.02 -10.47
C GLU A 30 -3.79 -8.30 -10.15
N SER A 31 -3.08 -9.44 -10.05
CA SER A 31 -3.70 -10.71 -9.72
C SER A 31 -4.36 -10.71 -8.34
N ILE A 32 -3.70 -10.12 -7.33
CA ILE A 32 -4.24 -10.00 -5.98
C ILE A 32 -5.52 -9.16 -5.99
N PHE A 33 -5.51 -8.01 -6.62
CA PHE A 33 -6.70 -7.15 -6.68
C PHE A 33 -7.83 -7.76 -7.49
N ASN A 34 -7.53 -8.52 -8.53
CA ASN A 34 -8.54 -9.26 -9.27
C ASN A 34 -9.23 -10.32 -8.39
N ILE A 35 -8.46 -11.01 -7.55
CA ILE A 35 -9.02 -11.98 -6.60
C ILE A 35 -9.93 -11.27 -5.59
N ILE A 36 -9.50 -10.15 -5.03
CA ILE A 36 -10.29 -9.38 -4.05
C ILE A 36 -11.60 -8.91 -4.69
N ASN A 37 -11.56 -8.39 -5.91
CA ASN A 37 -12.73 -7.77 -6.55
C ASN A 37 -13.72 -8.77 -7.14
N HIS A 38 -13.25 -9.94 -7.57
CA HIS A 38 -14.06 -10.87 -8.36
C HIS A 38 -14.29 -12.23 -7.71
N SER A 39 -13.64 -12.51 -6.57
CA SER A 39 -13.84 -13.78 -5.87
C SER A 39 -15.16 -13.78 -5.09
N LYS A 40 -15.99 -14.77 -5.34
CA LYS A 40 -17.21 -14.99 -4.58
C LYS A 40 -16.96 -15.53 -3.17
N LYS A 41 -15.70 -15.95 -2.89
CA LYS A 41 -15.31 -16.47 -1.58
C LYS A 41 -15.08 -15.38 -0.55
N PHE A 42 -14.84 -14.16 -1.00
CA PHE A 42 -14.59 -13.03 -0.14
C PHE A 42 -15.74 -12.03 -0.28
N ASP A 43 -16.46 -11.81 0.80
CA ASP A 43 -17.43 -10.73 0.90
C ASP A 43 -16.69 -9.44 1.21
N LEU A 44 -15.77 -9.06 0.31
CA LEU A 44 -14.94 -7.87 0.45
C LEU A 44 -15.27 -6.87 -0.64
N ASN A 45 -15.56 -5.66 -0.23
CA ASN A 45 -15.67 -4.53 -1.13
C ASN A 45 -14.52 -3.57 -0.85
N LEU A 46 -13.60 -3.43 -1.81
CA LEU A 46 -12.46 -2.54 -1.67
C LEU A 46 -12.89 -1.08 -1.59
N LYS A 47 -13.94 -0.71 -2.31
CA LYS A 47 -14.49 0.64 -2.29
C LYS A 47 -14.94 1.00 -0.88
N ASN A 48 -14.48 2.16 -0.39
CA ASN A 48 -14.75 2.67 0.95
C ASN A 48 -14.17 1.80 2.09
N SER A 49 -13.28 0.87 1.78
CA SER A 49 -12.64 0.01 2.79
C SER A 49 -11.52 0.74 3.54
N ASN A 50 -11.23 0.24 4.72
CA ASN A 50 -10.04 0.61 5.49
C ASN A 50 -9.01 -0.50 5.33
N VAL A 51 -7.80 -0.15 4.90
CA VAL A 51 -6.76 -1.12 4.57
C VAL A 51 -5.61 -1.02 5.58
N LEU A 52 -5.13 -2.16 6.03
CA LEU A 52 -3.94 -2.27 6.86
C LEU A 52 -2.88 -3.03 6.07
N ASP A 53 -1.79 -2.34 5.74
CA ASP A 53 -0.67 -2.89 5.00
C ASP A 53 0.51 -3.08 5.95
N LEU A 54 0.72 -4.31 6.41
CA LEU A 54 1.65 -4.63 7.50
C LEU A 54 3.12 -4.66 7.08
N PHE A 55 3.40 -4.85 5.81
CA PHE A 55 4.76 -4.89 5.25
C PHE A 55 4.78 -4.03 4.01
N SER A 56 4.60 -2.74 4.21
CA SER A 56 4.21 -1.85 3.12
C SER A 56 5.32 -1.53 2.12
N GLY A 57 6.58 -1.66 2.50
CA GLY A 57 7.67 -1.25 1.64
C GLY A 57 7.49 0.18 1.18
N VAL A 58 7.52 0.40 -0.12
CA VAL A 58 7.34 1.73 -0.72
C VAL A 58 5.88 2.14 -0.92
N GLY A 59 4.93 1.29 -0.51
CA GLY A 59 3.51 1.62 -0.50
C GLY A 59 2.73 1.19 -1.73
N SER A 60 3.30 0.37 -2.60
CA SER A 60 2.66 -0.02 -3.86
C SER A 60 1.26 -0.61 -3.67
N PHE A 61 1.09 -1.51 -2.71
CA PHE A 61 -0.21 -2.17 -2.49
C PHE A 61 -1.26 -1.19 -1.94
N GLY A 62 -0.91 -0.45 -0.89
CA GLY A 62 -1.85 0.49 -0.28
C GLY A 62 -2.23 1.65 -1.20
N LEU A 63 -1.26 2.17 -1.96
CA LEU A 63 -1.53 3.21 -2.96
C LEU A 63 -2.44 2.69 -4.08
N GLU A 64 -2.26 1.45 -4.50
CA GLU A 64 -3.17 0.80 -5.44
C GLU A 64 -4.59 0.71 -4.88
N ALA A 65 -4.71 0.32 -3.61
CA ALA A 65 -6.00 0.26 -2.93
C ALA A 65 -6.70 1.62 -2.90
N LEU A 66 -5.97 2.69 -2.58
CA LEU A 66 -6.51 4.05 -2.60
C LEU A 66 -6.92 4.49 -4.00
N SER A 67 -6.13 4.13 -5.01
CA SER A 67 -6.49 4.39 -6.40
C SER A 67 -7.79 3.73 -6.80
N ARG A 68 -8.09 2.57 -6.21
CA ARG A 68 -9.32 1.80 -6.43
C ARG A 68 -10.42 2.13 -5.43
N GLU A 69 -10.38 3.34 -4.84
CA GLU A 69 -11.41 3.91 -3.98
C GLU A 69 -11.47 3.35 -2.55
N ALA A 70 -10.40 2.75 -2.04
CA ALA A 70 -10.31 2.50 -0.60
C ALA A 70 -10.40 3.82 0.16
N ASN A 71 -10.97 3.79 1.35
CA ASN A 71 -11.17 5.01 2.15
C ASN A 71 -9.88 5.52 2.76
N ASN A 72 -9.12 4.64 3.40
CA ASN A 72 -7.83 4.98 3.99
C ASN A 72 -6.93 3.76 4.07
N VAL A 73 -5.64 4.01 4.27
CA VAL A 73 -4.64 2.96 4.44
C VAL A 73 -3.74 3.31 5.63
N ILE A 74 -3.49 2.31 6.46
CA ILE A 74 -2.43 2.36 7.47
C ILE A 74 -1.29 1.51 6.94
N PHE A 75 -0.13 2.14 6.75
CA PHE A 75 1.10 1.49 6.34
C PHE A 75 1.96 1.21 7.55
N VAL A 76 2.49 0.01 7.68
CA VAL A 76 3.46 -0.34 8.71
C VAL A 76 4.74 -0.81 8.04
N GLU A 77 5.84 -0.18 8.36
CA GLU A 77 7.16 -0.46 7.80
C GLU A 77 8.22 0.02 8.79
N ASN A 78 9.36 -0.67 8.87
CA ASN A 78 10.44 -0.23 9.74
C ASN A 78 11.80 -0.08 9.04
N TYR A 79 11.89 -0.46 7.78
CA TYR A 79 13.13 -0.26 7.02
C TYR A 79 13.22 1.19 6.55
N LEU A 80 14.24 1.91 7.02
CA LEU A 80 14.35 3.37 6.80
C LEU A 80 14.31 3.77 5.32
N VAL A 81 15.01 3.03 4.46
CA VAL A 81 15.05 3.34 3.03
C VAL A 81 13.64 3.27 2.43
N SER A 82 12.91 2.21 2.74
CA SER A 82 11.52 2.07 2.28
C SER A 82 10.60 3.12 2.85
N LEU A 83 10.74 3.45 4.14
CA LEU A 83 9.93 4.50 4.80
C LEU A 83 10.07 5.85 4.13
N LEU A 84 11.30 6.25 3.79
CA LEU A 84 11.55 7.54 3.15
C LEU A 84 10.90 7.61 1.76
N ILE A 85 10.97 6.51 1.02
CA ILE A 85 10.33 6.42 -0.31
C ILE A 85 8.82 6.38 -0.19
N LEU A 86 8.30 5.61 0.78
CA LEU A 86 6.86 5.56 1.07
C LEU A 86 6.29 6.95 1.34
N LYS A 87 6.97 7.73 2.19
CA LYS A 87 6.55 9.10 2.50
C LYS A 87 6.54 9.98 1.27
N LYS A 88 7.55 9.86 0.41
CA LYS A 88 7.60 10.58 -0.87
C LYS A 88 6.46 10.17 -1.80
N ASN A 89 6.17 8.89 -1.90
CA ASN A 89 5.07 8.40 -2.73
C ASN A 89 3.73 8.95 -2.25
N VAL A 90 3.44 8.86 -0.96
CA VAL A 90 2.20 9.39 -0.39
C VAL A 90 2.06 10.88 -0.69
N LYS A 91 3.14 11.64 -0.53
CA LYS A 91 3.15 13.07 -0.82
C LYS A 91 2.95 13.37 -2.30
N ASN A 92 3.62 12.62 -3.19
CA ASN A 92 3.50 12.81 -4.63
C ASN A 92 2.08 12.56 -5.12
N PHE A 93 1.37 11.62 -4.52
CA PHE A 93 -0.04 11.35 -4.83
C PHE A 93 -1.01 12.28 -4.10
N LYS A 94 -0.51 13.15 -3.22
CA LYS A 94 -1.33 14.05 -2.39
C LYS A 94 -2.37 13.30 -1.56
N LEU A 95 -1.95 12.18 -0.97
CA LEU A 95 -2.82 11.28 -0.19
C LEU A 95 -2.50 11.29 1.31
N GLU A 96 -1.82 12.32 1.81
CA GLU A 96 -1.41 12.38 3.22
C GLU A 96 -2.59 12.25 4.20
N GLU A 97 -3.74 12.81 3.85
CA GLU A 97 -4.92 12.76 4.72
C GLU A 97 -5.61 11.39 4.74
N LYS A 98 -5.32 10.53 3.75
CA LYS A 98 -5.88 9.19 3.66
C LYS A 98 -4.92 8.10 4.11
N CYS A 99 -3.72 8.48 4.52
CA CYS A 99 -2.65 7.56 4.88
C CYS A 99 -2.15 7.83 6.29
N LYS A 100 -1.91 6.75 7.03
CA LYS A 100 -1.15 6.79 8.27
C LYS A 100 0.06 5.89 8.09
N ILE A 101 1.25 6.39 8.41
CA ILE A 101 2.50 5.63 8.32
C ILE A 101 2.99 5.38 9.73
N ILE A 102 3.16 4.11 10.08
CA ILE A 102 3.67 3.68 11.38
C ILE A 102 5.04 3.05 11.17
N ASP A 103 6.06 3.65 11.78
CA ASP A 103 7.42 3.10 11.83
C ASP A 103 7.47 2.11 12.98
N ALA A 104 7.28 0.85 12.70
CA ALA A 104 7.27 -0.20 13.72
C ALA A 104 7.65 -1.54 13.13
N ASP A 105 8.22 -2.39 14.00
CA ASP A 105 8.43 -3.80 13.74
C ASP A 105 7.17 -4.56 14.18
N ILE A 106 6.49 -5.18 13.23
CA ILE A 106 5.25 -5.94 13.46
C ILE A 106 5.44 -7.01 14.55
N PHE A 107 6.60 -7.63 14.60
CA PHE A 107 6.86 -8.76 15.50
C PHE A 107 7.21 -8.32 16.92
N ASN A 108 7.74 -7.10 17.10
CA ASN A 108 8.29 -6.65 18.38
C ASN A 108 7.57 -5.45 18.99
N ASP A 109 7.17 -4.47 18.16
CA ASP A 109 6.75 -3.15 18.61
C ASP A 109 5.27 -2.86 18.38
N PHE A 110 4.63 -3.61 17.47
CA PHE A 110 3.33 -3.22 16.97
C PHE A 110 2.21 -3.71 17.88
N ASN A 111 1.30 -2.82 18.24
CA ASN A 111 0.12 -3.14 19.03
C ASN A 111 -1.15 -2.87 18.20
N PHE A 112 -1.80 -3.95 17.78
CA PHE A 112 -3.04 -3.88 16.99
C PHE A 112 -4.18 -3.15 17.72
N LYS A 113 -4.14 -3.09 19.04
CA LYS A 113 -5.17 -2.40 19.82
C LYS A 113 -5.12 -0.88 19.67
N THR A 114 -4.03 -0.35 19.11
CA THR A 114 -3.88 1.10 18.91
C THR A 114 -4.39 1.59 17.56
N LEU A 115 -4.90 0.70 16.75
CA LEU A 115 -5.43 1.05 15.42
C LEU A 115 -6.78 1.75 15.50
#